data_b2e657895fd2455f65de3c59bc78809f
#
_entry.id   b2e657895fd2455f65de3c59bc78809f
#
_cell.length_a   1.000
_cell.length_b   1.000
_cell.length_c   1.000
_cell.angle_alpha   90.00
_cell.angle_beta   90.00
_cell.angle_gamma   90.00
#
_symmetry.space_group_name_H-M   'P 1'
#
loop_
_entity.id
_entity.type
_entity.pdbx_description
1 polymer ?
#
loop_
_entity_poly.entity_id
_entity_poly.type
_entity_poly.pdbx_seq_one_letter_code
_entity_poly.pdbx_strand_id
1 'polypeptide(L)'
;KEEIIDKDGYIFFAIHDNSVVGTMALIPRENGVYELNKMAVNKELRGNGIGNQLISFIIDFAKNKRYKSVILYSNTVLKNSIHLYNKFGFKEIKIENNTPYKRSDIKMELLLSNL
;
A
#
# COMPACT_ATOMS: atom_id res chain seq x y z
N LYS A 1 1.10 -14.18 -4.07
CA LYS A 1 0.97 -15.10 -2.95
C LYS A 1 0.85 -14.34 -1.66
N GLU A 2 -0.07 -14.74 -0.83
CA GLU A 2 -0.33 -14.03 0.42
C GLU A 2 0.00 -14.89 1.64
N GLU A 3 0.37 -14.24 2.71
CA GLU A 3 0.54 -14.86 4.01
C GLU A 3 -0.14 -14.00 5.06
N ILE A 4 -0.79 -14.65 6.02
CA ILE A 4 -1.39 -13.95 7.14
C ILE A 4 -0.29 -13.69 8.17
N ILE A 5 -0.12 -12.43 8.55
CA ILE A 5 0.77 -12.02 9.62
C ILE A 5 -0.06 -11.37 10.68
N ASP A 6 0.15 -11.72 11.93
CA ASP A 6 -0.62 -11.15 13.01
C ASP A 6 -2.12 -11.27 12.74
N LYS A 7 -2.96 -10.74 13.62
CA LYS A 7 -4.41 -10.83 13.50
C LYS A 7 -4.91 -10.03 12.31
N ASP A 8 -5.38 -10.74 11.29
CA ASP A 8 -5.99 -10.12 10.10
C ASP A 8 -5.07 -9.23 9.28
N GLY A 9 -3.76 -9.31 9.51
CA GLY A 9 -2.79 -8.64 8.67
C GLY A 9 -2.29 -9.58 7.58
N TYR A 10 -1.79 -9.01 6.49
CA TYR A 10 -1.35 -9.78 5.33
C TYR A 10 -0.04 -9.27 4.79
N ILE A 11 0.80 -10.20 4.34
CA ILE A 11 1.97 -9.87 3.51
C ILE A 11 1.75 -10.50 2.15
N PHE A 12 2.00 -9.74 1.10
CA PHE A 12 1.89 -10.20 -0.28
C PHE A 12 3.24 -10.10 -0.97
N PHE A 13 3.53 -11.09 -1.80
CA PHE A 13 4.77 -11.14 -2.56
C PHE A 13 4.46 -11.19 -4.04
N ALA A 14 5.18 -10.40 -4.82
CA ALA A 14 5.18 -10.54 -6.27
C ALA A 14 6.33 -11.49 -6.63
N ILE A 15 6.01 -12.53 -7.40
CA ILE A 15 6.97 -13.55 -7.79
C ILE A 15 7.16 -13.49 -9.30
N HIS A 16 8.44 -13.48 -9.72
CA HIS A 16 8.78 -13.55 -11.13
C HIS A 16 9.99 -14.46 -11.27
N ASP A 17 9.89 -15.46 -12.15
CA ASP A 17 10.95 -16.45 -12.37
C ASP A 17 11.44 -17.07 -11.06
N ASN A 18 10.48 -17.45 -10.20
CA ASN A 18 10.74 -18.09 -8.90
C ASN A 18 11.46 -17.20 -7.90
N SER A 19 11.53 -15.89 -8.16
CA SER A 19 12.15 -14.93 -7.24
C SER A 19 11.13 -13.91 -6.76
N VAL A 20 11.28 -13.51 -5.50
CA VAL A 20 10.46 -12.42 -4.96
C VAL A 20 10.97 -11.10 -5.55
N VAL A 21 10.11 -10.41 -6.28
CA VAL A 21 10.47 -9.15 -6.93
C VAL A 21 9.77 -7.95 -6.32
N GLY A 22 8.81 -8.19 -5.47
CA GLY A 22 8.13 -7.11 -4.76
C GLY A 22 7.41 -7.62 -3.54
N THR A 23 7.17 -6.74 -2.60
CA THR A 23 6.44 -7.06 -1.38
C THR A 23 5.53 -5.91 -0.97
N MET A 24 4.46 -6.25 -0.24
CA MET A 24 3.55 -5.30 0.38
C MET A 24 2.93 -5.93 1.61
N ALA A 25 2.55 -5.11 2.57
CA ALA A 25 1.80 -5.57 3.72
C ALA A 25 0.55 -4.73 3.90
N LEU A 26 -0.52 -5.36 4.37
CA LEU A 26 -1.73 -4.69 4.83
C LEU A 26 -1.88 -4.98 6.32
N ILE A 27 -1.89 -3.92 7.11
CA ILE A 27 -1.93 -4.02 8.57
C ILE A 27 -3.24 -3.42 9.05
N PRO A 28 -4.04 -4.17 9.84
CA PRO A 28 -5.31 -3.65 10.31
C PRO A 28 -5.13 -2.48 11.26
N ARG A 29 -5.97 -1.50 11.10
CA ARG A 29 -6.13 -0.39 12.02
C ARG A 29 -7.56 -0.39 12.51
N GLU A 30 -8.05 0.72 13.00
CA GLU A 30 -9.40 0.80 13.56
C GLU A 30 -10.47 0.92 12.48
N ASN A 31 -11.64 0.38 12.76
CA ASN A 31 -12.87 0.65 12.00
C ASN A 31 -12.80 0.29 10.52
N GLY A 32 -12.18 -0.83 10.20
CA GLY A 32 -12.13 -1.30 8.81
C GLY A 32 -11.08 -0.58 7.97
N VAL A 33 -10.23 0.20 8.58
CA VAL A 33 -9.13 0.87 7.89
C VAL A 33 -7.90 -0.04 7.94
N TYR A 34 -7.25 -0.23 6.79
CA TYR A 34 -6.01 -0.99 6.71
C TYR A 34 -4.88 -0.10 6.21
N GLU A 35 -3.71 -0.30 6.76
CA GLU A 35 -2.54 0.47 6.36
C GLU A 35 -1.69 -0.34 5.39
N LEU A 36 -1.44 0.24 4.21
CA LEU A 36 -0.48 -0.30 3.25
C LEU A 36 0.91 0.03 3.73
N ASN A 37 1.73 -1.00 3.89
CA ASN A 37 3.04 -0.84 4.50
C ASN A 37 4.07 -1.69 3.76
N LYS A 38 5.34 -1.37 3.96
CA LYS A 38 6.46 -2.19 3.46
C LYS A 38 6.38 -2.51 1.97
N MET A 39 5.84 -1.58 1.20
CA MET A 39 5.84 -1.75 -0.24
C MET A 39 7.25 -1.56 -0.79
N ALA A 40 7.73 -2.56 -1.47
CA ALA A 40 9.06 -2.52 -2.08
C ALA A 40 9.06 -3.31 -3.37
N VAL A 41 9.80 -2.83 -4.35
CA VAL A 41 9.97 -3.50 -5.63
C VAL A 41 11.46 -3.64 -5.88
N ASN A 42 11.86 -4.81 -6.38
CA ASN A 42 13.26 -5.06 -6.72
C ASN A 42 13.77 -3.92 -7.59
N LYS A 43 14.89 -3.34 -7.17
CA LYS A 43 15.46 -2.15 -7.79
C LYS A 43 15.71 -2.33 -9.29
N GLU A 44 16.16 -3.53 -9.69
CA GLU A 44 16.47 -3.81 -11.08
C GLU A 44 15.23 -3.94 -11.96
N LEU A 45 14.07 -4.14 -11.34
CA LEU A 45 12.82 -4.34 -12.06
C LEU A 45 11.87 -3.14 -11.97
N ARG A 46 12.32 -2.07 -11.36
CA ARG A 46 11.51 -0.84 -11.32
C ARG A 46 11.29 -0.33 -12.73
N GLY A 47 10.10 0.18 -12.98
CA GLY A 47 9.73 0.62 -14.32
C GLY A 47 9.07 -0.44 -15.16
N ASN A 48 8.98 -1.68 -14.69
CA ASN A 48 8.35 -2.78 -15.40
C ASN A 48 6.90 -3.02 -14.97
N GLY A 49 6.29 -2.06 -14.30
CA GLY A 49 4.88 -2.15 -13.93
C GLY A 49 4.59 -3.00 -12.71
N ILE A 50 5.61 -3.46 -11.98
CA ILE A 50 5.39 -4.30 -10.80
C ILE A 50 4.67 -3.52 -9.71
N GLY A 51 5.04 -2.26 -9.48
CA GLY A 51 4.34 -1.42 -8.52
C GLY A 51 2.87 -1.24 -8.87
N ASN A 52 2.57 -1.02 -10.15
CA ASN A 52 1.18 -0.93 -10.62
C ASN A 52 0.42 -2.22 -10.34
N GLN A 53 1.03 -3.36 -10.62
CA GLN A 53 0.39 -4.66 -10.40
C GLN A 53 0.12 -4.91 -8.93
N LEU A 54 1.08 -4.57 -8.07
CA LEU A 54 0.93 -4.75 -6.63
C LEU A 54 -0.21 -3.87 -6.08
N ILE A 55 -0.23 -2.60 -6.43
CA ILE A 55 -1.27 -1.69 -5.96
C ILE A 55 -2.64 -2.12 -6.48
N SER A 56 -2.73 -2.48 -7.74
CA SER A 56 -3.98 -2.96 -8.33
C SER A 56 -4.50 -4.19 -7.58
N PHE A 57 -3.62 -5.13 -7.30
CA PHE A 57 -3.98 -6.34 -6.56
C PHE A 57 -4.50 -6.00 -5.16
N ILE A 58 -3.80 -5.09 -4.46
CA ILE A 58 -4.19 -4.69 -3.11
C ILE A 58 -5.57 -4.04 -3.09
N ILE A 59 -5.85 -3.20 -4.07
CA ILE A 59 -7.14 -2.52 -4.15
C ILE A 59 -8.25 -3.54 -4.35
N ASP A 60 -8.06 -4.49 -5.27
CA ASP A 60 -9.05 -5.54 -5.50
C ASP A 60 -9.25 -6.40 -4.27
N PHE A 61 -8.16 -6.75 -3.60
CA PHE A 61 -8.22 -7.52 -2.37
C PHE A 61 -9.02 -6.79 -1.30
N ALA A 62 -8.73 -5.50 -1.11
CA ALA A 62 -9.41 -4.69 -0.11
C ALA A 62 -10.89 -4.52 -0.41
N LYS A 63 -11.24 -4.35 -1.68
CA LYS A 63 -12.65 -4.28 -2.09
C LYS A 63 -13.37 -5.59 -1.80
N ASN A 64 -12.75 -6.71 -2.12
CA ASN A 64 -13.35 -8.02 -1.90
C ASN A 64 -13.54 -8.31 -0.42
N LYS A 65 -12.65 -7.82 0.43
CA LYS A 65 -12.77 -7.94 1.88
C LYS A 65 -13.69 -6.90 2.50
N ARG A 66 -14.17 -5.95 1.68
CA ARG A 66 -15.07 -4.88 2.12
C ARG A 66 -14.44 -3.98 3.18
N TYR A 67 -13.15 -3.71 3.03
CA TYR A 67 -12.49 -2.73 3.88
C TYR A 67 -13.08 -1.35 3.61
N LYS A 68 -13.08 -0.51 4.64
CA LYS A 68 -13.58 0.85 4.50
C LYS A 68 -12.63 1.72 3.71
N SER A 69 -11.35 1.63 4.02
CA SER A 69 -10.32 2.41 3.33
C SER A 69 -8.95 1.78 3.52
N VAL A 70 -8.04 2.22 2.68
CA VAL A 70 -6.63 1.88 2.79
C VAL A 70 -5.86 3.19 2.97
N ILE A 71 -5.01 3.26 3.99
CA ILE A 71 -4.17 4.42 4.23
C ILE A 71 -2.70 4.03 4.03
N LEU A 72 -1.87 5.02 3.80
CA LEU A 72 -0.43 4.83 3.75
C LEU A 72 0.28 6.09 4.23
N TYR A 73 1.51 5.89 4.68
CA TYR A 73 2.42 6.98 5.03
C TYR A 73 3.60 6.93 4.07
N SER A 74 4.03 8.06 3.59
CA SER A 74 5.12 8.13 2.63
C SER A 74 5.90 9.42 2.82
N ASN A 75 6.80 9.71 1.89
CA ASN A 75 7.60 10.91 1.92
C ASN A 75 7.53 11.55 0.55
N THR A 76 7.36 12.88 0.55
CA THR A 76 7.18 13.63 -0.70
C THR A 76 8.39 13.62 -1.60
N VAL A 77 9.57 13.26 -1.09
CA VAL A 77 10.75 13.10 -1.96
C VAL A 77 10.61 11.89 -2.87
N LEU A 78 9.76 10.93 -2.51
CA LEU A 78 9.49 9.74 -3.31
C LEU A 78 8.44 10.03 -4.37
N LYS A 79 8.79 10.89 -5.32
CA LYS A 79 7.83 11.42 -6.28
C LYS A 79 7.17 10.35 -7.14
N ASN A 80 7.93 9.33 -7.54
CA ASN A 80 7.36 8.26 -8.34
C ASN A 80 6.32 7.46 -7.58
N SER A 81 6.58 7.21 -6.28
CA SER A 81 5.63 6.50 -5.44
C SER A 81 4.35 7.32 -5.23
N ILE A 82 4.50 8.61 -4.95
CA ILE A 82 3.34 9.49 -4.77
C ILE A 82 2.53 9.56 -6.06
N HIS A 83 3.19 9.65 -7.21
CA HIS A 83 2.50 9.65 -8.49
C HIS A 83 1.70 8.35 -8.68
N LEU A 84 2.30 7.22 -8.34
CA LEU A 84 1.65 5.93 -8.43
C LEU A 84 0.39 5.87 -7.55
N TYR A 85 0.50 6.32 -6.32
CA TYR A 85 -0.64 6.32 -5.41
C TYR A 85 -1.76 7.22 -5.92
N ASN A 86 -1.42 8.42 -6.39
CA ASN A 86 -2.41 9.35 -6.95
C ASN A 86 -3.11 8.73 -8.16
N LYS A 87 -2.37 8.03 -8.99
CA LYS A 87 -2.91 7.37 -10.18
C LYS A 87 -4.01 6.38 -9.82
N PHE A 88 -3.88 5.70 -8.69
CA PHE A 88 -4.85 4.71 -8.25
C PHE A 88 -5.95 5.30 -7.36
N GLY A 89 -5.95 6.61 -7.17
CA GLY A 89 -7.04 7.27 -6.47
C GLY A 89 -6.78 7.60 -5.02
N PHE A 90 -5.59 7.31 -4.52
CA PHE A 90 -5.22 7.76 -3.17
C PHE A 90 -5.13 9.27 -3.15
N LYS A 91 -5.60 9.87 -2.06
CA LYS A 91 -5.58 11.32 -1.89
C LYS A 91 -4.89 11.67 -0.59
N GLU A 92 -4.18 12.78 -0.60
CA GLU A 92 -3.53 13.26 0.61
C GLU A 92 -4.58 13.63 1.65
N ILE A 93 -4.35 13.21 2.90
CA ILE A 93 -5.15 13.61 4.03
C ILE A 93 -4.22 14.16 5.11
N LYS A 94 -4.80 14.75 6.14
CA LYS A 94 -4.02 15.34 7.21
C LYS A 94 -3.19 14.29 7.92
N ILE A 95 -1.89 14.55 8.07
CA ILE A 95 -1.00 13.67 8.82
C ILE A 95 -1.00 14.10 10.30
N GLU A 96 -0.93 13.13 11.18
CA GLU A 96 -0.90 13.37 12.61
C GLU A 96 0.39 14.08 13.03
N ASN A 97 0.32 14.92 14.05
CA ASN A 97 1.52 15.55 14.61
C ASN A 97 2.50 14.52 15.16
N ASN A 98 1.97 13.43 15.70
CA ASN A 98 2.75 12.32 16.21
C ASN A 98 2.73 11.17 15.24
N THR A 99 3.14 11.43 13.99
CA THR A 99 3.14 10.37 12.99
C THR A 99 3.95 9.18 13.53
N PRO A 100 3.47 7.93 13.29
CA PRO A 100 4.19 6.75 13.76
C PRO A 100 5.52 6.54 13.04
N TYR A 101 5.76 7.23 11.93
CA TYR A 101 6.95 7.05 11.11
C TYR A 101 7.68 8.37 10.95
N LYS A 102 8.87 8.47 11.51
CA LYS A 102 9.63 9.72 11.54
C LYS A 102 9.95 10.28 10.15
N ARG A 103 10.11 9.40 9.17
CA ARG A 103 10.46 9.82 7.82
C ARG A 103 9.28 10.15 6.95
N SER A 104 8.07 9.99 7.48
CA SER A 104 6.87 10.29 6.72
C SER A 104 6.50 11.74 6.86
N ASP A 105 6.17 12.36 5.74
CA ASP A 105 5.64 13.73 5.74
C ASP A 105 4.35 13.83 4.96
N ILE A 106 3.82 12.71 4.49
CA ILE A 106 2.54 12.69 3.79
C ILE A 106 1.77 11.43 4.19
N LYS A 107 0.47 11.59 4.37
CA LYS A 107 -0.45 10.49 4.61
C LYS A 107 -1.49 10.51 3.51
N MET A 108 -1.80 9.35 2.94
CA MET A 108 -2.75 9.24 1.84
C MET A 108 -3.80 8.20 2.16
N GLU A 109 -4.97 8.36 1.55
CA GLU A 109 -6.09 7.46 1.77
C GLU A 109 -6.84 7.18 0.48
N LEU A 110 -7.23 5.92 0.32
CA LEU A 110 -8.16 5.50 -0.71
C LEU A 110 -9.44 5.02 -0.02
N LEU A 111 -10.53 5.74 -0.22
CA LEU A 111 -11.83 5.34 0.31
C LEU A 111 -12.44 4.28 -0.60
N LEU A 112 -12.82 3.15 -0.03
CA LEU A 112 -13.34 2.02 -0.79
C LEU A 112 -14.85 1.90 -0.71
N SER A 113 -15.45 2.50 0.30
CA SER A 113 -16.89 2.37 0.52
C SER A 113 -17.73 3.02 -0.57
N ASN A 114 -17.12 3.89 -1.38
CA ASN A 114 -17.82 4.59 -2.46
C ASN A 114 -17.46 4.06 -3.85
N LEU A 115 -16.78 2.95 -3.91
CA LEU A 115 -16.36 2.38 -5.19
C LEU A 115 -17.27 1.26 -5.63
#